data_9887befdd39ae78ab2e1f8f1e70ef1ac
#
_entry.id   9887befdd39ae78ab2e1f8f1e70ef1ac
#
_cell.length_a   1.000
_cell.length_b   1.000
_cell.length_c   1.000
_cell.angle_alpha   90.00
_cell.angle_beta   90.00
_cell.angle_gamma   90.00
#
_symmetry.space_group_name_H-M   'P 1'
#
loop_
_entity.id
_entity.type
_entity.pdbx_description
1 polymer ?
#
loop_
_entity_poly.entity_id
_entity_poly.type
_entity_poly.pdbx_seq_one_letter_code
_entity_poly.pdbx_strand_id
1 'polypeptide(L)'
;MKRGELYRVPNPTAKDPKKSRAFVVVSRQILLDSRFSTVICAPVYSSHHGLSTQVAIGTEEGLKHESSIHCDELVSLPKSALTNYIGTLPFRKVQELNMALGIAMELPEIV
;
A
#
# COMPACT_ATOMS: atom_id res chain seq x y z
N MET A 1 -10.46 8.86 -3.29
CA MET A 1 -9.28 8.03 -2.94
C MET A 1 -8.22 8.92 -2.32
N LYS A 2 -7.67 8.48 -1.19
CA LYS A 2 -6.64 9.23 -0.48
C LYS A 2 -5.38 8.40 -0.30
N ARG A 3 -4.23 9.07 -0.36
CA ARG A 3 -2.94 8.44 -0.10
C ARG A 3 -2.94 7.85 1.32
N GLY A 4 -2.49 6.59 1.46
CA GLY A 4 -2.51 5.88 2.73
C GLY A 4 -3.75 5.04 2.97
N GLU A 5 -4.71 5.07 2.07
CA GLU A 5 -5.87 4.17 2.15
C GLU A 5 -5.49 2.76 1.70
N LEU A 6 -6.14 1.77 2.32
CA LEU A 6 -5.97 0.35 1.99
C LEU A 6 -7.19 -0.16 1.24
N TYR A 7 -6.92 -0.88 0.16
CA TYR A 7 -7.96 -1.50 -0.65
C TYR A 7 -7.65 -2.97 -0.88
N ARG A 8 -8.69 -3.80 -0.90
CA ARG A 8 -8.57 -5.20 -1.26
C ARG A 8 -8.83 -5.33 -2.76
N VAL A 9 -7.87 -5.93 -3.47
CA VAL A 9 -7.94 -6.07 -4.92
C VAL A 9 -7.84 -7.54 -5.27
N PRO A 10 -8.75 -8.08 -6.10
CA PRO A 10 -8.64 -9.46 -6.59
C PRO A 10 -7.31 -9.64 -7.32
N ASN A 11 -6.65 -10.76 -7.07
CA ASN A 11 -5.39 -11.07 -7.75
C ASN A 11 -5.72 -11.67 -9.12
N PRO A 12 -5.46 -10.96 -10.22
CA PRO A 12 -5.84 -11.43 -11.57
C PRO A 12 -5.07 -12.66 -12.02
N THR A 13 -3.93 -12.97 -11.38
CA THR A 13 -3.10 -14.13 -11.71
C THR A 13 -3.38 -15.32 -10.81
N ALA A 14 -4.22 -15.18 -9.77
CA ALA A 14 -4.55 -16.27 -8.87
C ALA A 14 -5.51 -17.25 -9.58
N LYS A 15 -5.25 -18.56 -9.39
CA LYS A 15 -6.14 -19.61 -9.91
C LYS A 15 -7.50 -19.58 -9.21
N ASP A 16 -7.55 -19.11 -7.97
CA ASP A 16 -8.78 -18.95 -7.20
C ASP A 16 -9.26 -17.51 -7.36
N PRO A 17 -10.43 -17.28 -8.00
CA PRO A 17 -10.96 -15.93 -8.19
C PRO A 17 -11.34 -15.24 -6.88
N LYS A 18 -11.42 -15.98 -5.77
CA LYS A 18 -11.70 -15.41 -4.45
C LYS A 18 -10.43 -14.87 -3.78
N LYS A 19 -9.25 -15.22 -4.28
CA LYS A 19 -8.00 -14.72 -3.71
C LYS A 19 -7.83 -13.26 -4.05
N SER A 20 -7.59 -12.49 -3.04
CA SER A 20 -7.37 -11.05 -3.13
C SER A 20 -6.20 -10.66 -2.24
N ARG A 21 -5.66 -9.47 -2.48
CA ARG A 21 -4.56 -8.93 -1.71
C ARG A 21 -4.89 -7.49 -1.31
N ALA A 22 -4.50 -7.12 -0.11
CA ALA A 22 -4.59 -5.74 0.32
C ALA A 22 -3.42 -4.93 -0.27
N PHE A 23 -3.70 -3.70 -0.66
CA PHE A 23 -2.72 -2.75 -1.18
C PHE A 23 -2.90 -1.41 -0.50
N VAL A 24 -1.79 -0.72 -0.29
CA VAL A 24 -1.79 0.65 0.23
C VAL A 24 -1.51 1.62 -0.92
N VAL A 25 -2.33 2.66 -1.03
CA VAL A 25 -2.16 3.71 -2.04
C VAL A 25 -0.98 4.59 -1.63
N VAL A 26 0.03 4.68 -2.48
CA VAL A 26 1.23 5.46 -2.21
C VAL A 26 1.47 6.61 -3.19
N SER A 27 0.72 6.69 -4.28
CA SER A 27 0.79 7.83 -5.20
C SER A 27 0.47 9.14 -4.50
N ARG A 28 1.08 10.23 -5.00
CA ARG A 28 0.81 11.58 -4.48
C ARG A 28 -0.65 11.97 -4.68
N GLN A 29 -1.19 12.73 -3.75
CA GLN A 29 -2.62 13.06 -3.73
C GLN A 29 -3.09 13.77 -4.99
N ILE A 30 -2.29 14.67 -5.56
CA ILE A 30 -2.68 15.39 -6.77
C ILE A 30 -2.92 14.45 -7.96
N LEU A 31 -2.16 13.35 -8.04
CA LEU A 31 -2.39 12.33 -9.06
C LEU A 31 -3.69 11.57 -8.78
N LEU A 32 -3.96 11.26 -7.51
CA LEU A 32 -5.19 10.56 -7.11
C LEU A 32 -6.43 11.39 -7.45
N ASP A 33 -6.35 12.71 -7.32
CA ASP A 33 -7.46 13.62 -7.60
C ASP A 33 -7.61 13.94 -9.09
N SER A 34 -6.64 13.53 -9.91
CA SER A 34 -6.63 13.77 -11.35
C SER A 34 -7.35 12.66 -12.12
N ARG A 35 -7.41 12.83 -13.44
CA ARG A 35 -7.98 11.81 -14.34
C ARG A 35 -6.98 10.73 -14.73
N PHE A 36 -5.76 10.76 -14.18
CA PHE A 36 -4.77 9.73 -14.46
C PHE A 36 -5.33 8.36 -14.06
N SER A 37 -5.21 7.38 -14.95
CA SER A 37 -5.97 6.13 -14.83
C SER A 37 -5.36 5.10 -13.87
N THR A 38 -4.08 5.23 -13.53
CA THR A 38 -3.40 4.28 -12.66
C THR A 38 -2.89 4.96 -11.39
N VAL A 39 -2.58 4.12 -10.41
CA VAL A 39 -2.09 4.57 -9.11
C VAL A 39 -1.03 3.58 -8.63
N ILE A 40 0.04 4.09 -8.02
CA ILE A 40 1.10 3.26 -7.45
C ILE A 40 0.65 2.79 -6.08
N CYS A 41 0.75 1.49 -5.85
CA CYS A 41 0.38 0.85 -4.59
C CYS A 41 1.51 -0.04 -4.07
N ALA A 42 1.53 -0.26 -2.76
CA ALA A 42 2.43 -1.21 -2.11
C ALA A 42 1.61 -2.40 -1.63
N PRO A 43 2.03 -3.63 -1.94
CA PRO A 43 1.29 -4.82 -1.50
C PRO A 43 1.47 -5.07 0.00
N VAL A 44 0.46 -5.70 0.60
CA VAL A 44 0.46 -6.07 2.00
C VAL A 44 0.51 -7.59 2.11
N TYR A 45 1.46 -8.10 2.86
CA TYR A 45 1.64 -9.53 3.10
C TYR A 45 1.48 -9.83 4.58
N SER A 46 1.13 -11.07 4.92
CA SER A 46 1.02 -11.53 6.30
C SER A 46 2.37 -11.82 6.96
N SER A 47 3.47 -11.71 6.21
CA SER A 47 4.82 -11.90 6.72
C SER A 47 5.50 -10.56 6.99
N HIS A 48 6.30 -10.50 8.08
CA HIS A 48 7.08 -9.31 8.41
C HIS A 48 8.49 -9.77 8.79
N HIS A 49 9.47 -9.29 8.03
CA HIS A 49 10.86 -9.70 8.22
C HIS A 49 11.73 -8.63 8.89
N GLY A 50 11.12 -7.53 9.33
CA GLY A 50 11.82 -6.44 10.01
C GLY A 50 12.74 -5.63 9.12
N LEU A 51 12.53 -5.66 7.79
CA LEU A 51 13.32 -4.85 6.87
C LEU A 51 12.89 -3.38 6.97
N SER A 52 13.85 -2.48 6.74
CA SER A 52 13.59 -1.03 6.77
C SER A 52 12.64 -0.57 5.66
N THR A 53 12.40 -1.39 4.63
CA THR A 53 11.47 -1.14 3.54
C THR A 53 10.08 -1.72 3.82
N GLN A 54 9.86 -2.29 5.00
CA GLN A 54 8.59 -2.87 5.42
C GLN A 54 7.98 -2.06 6.55
N VAL A 55 6.65 -1.93 6.54
CA VAL A 55 5.91 -1.21 7.57
C VAL A 55 4.90 -2.17 8.20
N ALA A 56 5.03 -2.41 9.50
CA ALA A 56 4.11 -3.28 10.24
C ALA A 56 2.75 -2.62 10.39
N ILE A 57 1.70 -3.35 10.04
CA ILE A 57 0.31 -2.92 10.20
C ILE A 57 -0.52 -4.12 10.61
N GLY A 58 -1.76 -3.89 11.04
CA GLY A 58 -2.62 -4.98 11.50
C GLY A 58 -4.07 -4.59 11.68
N THR A 59 -4.67 -5.04 12.76
CA THR A 59 -6.09 -4.84 13.02
C THR A 59 -6.49 -3.38 13.18
N GLU A 60 -5.59 -2.52 13.67
CA GLU A 60 -5.83 -1.09 13.80
C GLU A 60 -6.08 -0.41 12.44
N GLU A 61 -5.52 -0.97 11.36
CA GLU A 61 -5.66 -0.46 10.01
C GLU A 61 -6.76 -1.16 9.21
N GLY A 62 -7.53 -2.03 9.85
CA GLY A 62 -8.65 -2.73 9.23
C GLY A 62 -8.36 -4.13 8.71
N LEU A 63 -7.17 -4.65 8.95
CA LEU A 63 -6.78 -6.00 8.52
C LEU A 63 -7.21 -7.04 9.55
N LYS A 64 -7.34 -8.30 9.12
CA LYS A 64 -7.70 -9.41 10.01
C LYS A 64 -6.50 -9.91 10.82
N HIS A 65 -5.29 -9.74 10.32
CA HIS A 65 -4.07 -10.29 10.89
C HIS A 65 -2.96 -9.26 10.89
N GLU A 66 -1.97 -9.48 11.75
CA GLU A 66 -0.71 -8.75 11.67
C GLU A 66 -0.10 -8.94 10.28
N SER A 67 0.32 -7.85 9.68
CA SER A 67 0.75 -7.82 8.29
C SER A 67 1.86 -6.79 8.11
N SER A 68 2.38 -6.70 6.89
CA SER A 68 3.44 -5.75 6.57
C SER A 68 3.25 -5.19 5.17
N ILE A 69 3.43 -3.89 5.04
CA ILE A 69 3.48 -3.21 3.73
C ILE A 69 4.89 -3.41 3.16
N HIS A 70 5.00 -3.91 1.93
CA HIS A 70 6.28 -4.19 1.29
C HIS A 70 6.60 -3.13 0.23
N CYS A 71 7.42 -2.15 0.59
CA CYS A 71 7.74 -1.03 -0.28
C CYS A 71 8.73 -1.36 -1.41
N ASP A 72 9.39 -2.52 -1.34
CA ASP A 72 10.27 -2.99 -2.43
C ASP A 72 9.49 -3.57 -3.61
N GLU A 73 8.18 -3.79 -3.47
CA GLU A 73 7.36 -4.45 -4.47
C GLU A 73 6.23 -3.56 -5.00
N LEU A 74 6.53 -2.29 -5.22
CA LEU A 74 5.54 -1.33 -5.72
C LEU A 74 4.99 -1.77 -7.07
N VAL A 75 3.69 -1.51 -7.28
CA VAL A 75 2.98 -1.89 -8.49
C VAL A 75 1.99 -0.80 -8.88
N SER A 76 1.81 -0.60 -10.19
CA SER A 76 0.77 0.30 -10.70
C SER A 76 -0.52 -0.50 -10.91
N LEU A 77 -1.61 -0.01 -10.37
CA LEU A 77 -2.93 -0.63 -10.50
C LEU A 77 -3.90 0.37 -11.14
N PRO A 78 -4.88 -0.11 -11.93
CA PRO A 78 -5.95 0.77 -12.41
C PRO A 78 -6.73 1.33 -11.21
N LYS A 79 -7.05 2.61 -11.23
CA LYS A 79 -7.90 3.22 -10.18
C LYS A 79 -9.23 2.49 -10.07
N SER A 80 -9.76 2.00 -11.19
CA SER A 80 -11.02 1.26 -11.24
C SER A 80 -10.99 -0.06 -10.46
N ALA A 81 -9.82 -0.60 -10.16
CA ALA A 81 -9.67 -1.82 -9.36
C ALA A 81 -9.75 -1.57 -7.86
N LEU A 82 -9.60 -0.30 -7.43
CA LEU A 82 -9.55 0.06 -6.01
C LEU A 82 -10.94 0.48 -5.53
N THR A 83 -11.83 -0.50 -5.41
CA THR A 83 -13.23 -0.27 -5.04
C THR A 83 -13.60 -0.84 -3.68
N ASN A 84 -12.78 -1.74 -3.13
CA ASN A 84 -13.08 -2.41 -1.87
C ASN A 84 -12.20 -1.83 -0.75
N TYR A 85 -12.66 -0.76 -0.15
CA TYR A 85 -11.96 -0.04 0.91
C TYR A 85 -11.85 -0.90 2.18
N ILE A 86 -10.66 -0.93 2.79
CA ILE A 86 -10.40 -1.68 4.02
C ILE A 86 -10.25 -0.72 5.21
N GLY A 87 -9.42 0.30 5.04
CA GLY A 87 -9.08 1.21 6.13
C GLY A 87 -8.09 2.27 5.68
N THR A 88 -7.62 3.06 6.63
CA THR A 88 -6.71 4.18 6.37
C THR A 88 -5.56 4.13 7.37
N LEU A 89 -4.34 4.34 6.91
CA LEU A 89 -3.18 4.42 7.78
C LEU A 89 -3.29 5.67 8.68
N PRO A 90 -3.04 5.54 9.99
CA PRO A 90 -2.92 6.71 10.84
C PRO A 90 -1.64 7.49 10.49
N PHE A 91 -1.59 8.75 10.90
CA PHE A 91 -0.49 9.66 10.54
C PHE A 91 0.90 9.07 10.84
N ARG A 92 1.09 8.46 12.01
CA ARG A 92 2.38 7.85 12.36
C ARG A 92 2.79 6.74 11.38
N LYS A 93 1.83 5.97 10.87
CA LYS A 93 2.10 4.91 9.89
C LYS A 93 2.40 5.48 8.50
N VAL A 94 1.77 6.61 8.14
CA VAL A 94 2.11 7.32 6.91
C VAL A 94 3.56 7.83 6.98
N GLN A 95 4.01 8.30 8.13
CA GLN A 95 5.41 8.71 8.30
C GLN A 95 6.37 7.53 8.14
N GLU A 96 6.04 6.37 8.74
CA GLU A 96 6.82 5.15 8.55
C GLU A 96 6.84 4.71 7.08
N LEU A 97 5.69 4.79 6.41
CA LEU A 97 5.58 4.50 5.00
C LEU A 97 6.49 5.40 4.16
N ASN A 98 6.49 6.70 4.43
CA ASN A 98 7.33 7.65 3.71
C ASN A 98 8.82 7.32 3.87
N MET A 99 9.25 6.97 5.08
CA MET A 99 10.62 6.55 5.32
C MET A 99 10.97 5.27 4.57
N ALA A 100 10.10 4.28 4.63
CA ALA A 100 10.30 3.00 3.96
C ALA A 100 10.37 3.18 2.43
N LEU A 101 9.51 4.02 1.86
CA LEU A 101 9.53 4.33 0.43
C LEU A 101 10.83 5.04 0.04
N GLY A 102 11.29 5.98 0.87
CA GLY A 102 12.54 6.69 0.65
C GLY A 102 13.72 5.74 0.61
N ILE A 103 13.75 4.77 1.51
CA ILE A 103 14.81 3.74 1.55
C ILE A 103 14.71 2.82 0.32
N ALA A 104 13.50 2.35 0.01
CA ALA A 104 13.28 1.43 -1.11
C ALA A 104 13.68 2.05 -2.45
N MET A 105 13.50 3.36 -2.61
CA MET A 105 13.81 4.10 -3.84
C MET A 105 15.19 4.75 -3.79
N GLU A 106 15.94 4.55 -2.69
CA GLU A 106 17.23 5.16 -2.47
C GLU A 106 17.21 6.68 -2.63
N LEU A 107 16.18 7.31 -2.08
CA LEU A 107 16.06 8.76 -2.13
C LEU A 107 17.01 9.40 -1.09
N PRO A 108 17.67 10.51 -1.44
CA PRO A 108 18.50 11.21 -0.47
C PRO A 108 17.65 11.81 0.64
N GLU A 109 18.21 11.86 1.86
CA GLU A 109 17.54 12.55 2.97
C GLU A 109 17.42 14.03 2.65
N ILE A 110 16.23 14.57 2.86
CA ILE A 110 15.98 16.00 2.74
C ILE A 110 16.24 16.60 4.12
N VAL A 111 17.30 17.37 4.21
CA VAL A 111 17.71 18.04 5.45
C VAL A 111 17.12 19.45 5.48
#